data_53c5f429c9a02cd253f09ccef83ea93b
#
_entry.id   53c5f429c9a02cd253f09ccef83ea93b
#
_cell.length_a   1.000
_cell.length_b   1.000
_cell.length_c   1.000
_cell.angle_alpha   90.00
_cell.angle_beta   90.00
_cell.angle_gamma   90.00
#
_symmetry.space_group_name_H-M   'P 1'
#
loop_
_entity.id
_entity.type
_entity.pdbx_description
1 polymer ?
#
loop_
_entity_poly.entity_id
_entity_poly.type
_entity_poly.pdbx_seq_one_letter_code
_entity_poly.pdbx_strand_id
1 'polypeptide(L)'
;PLDYANLGVRSLRLSEIRTTQFAAAMRMQPDLFSIFGGPNDMLSVTCDFAGIRADLAAIFGDARSPDCTVVTFTMPDPSSINPFGRRFRNRMLHFNDIIREESERYGVLVMDFQHYPIIQDPRLFSEDRLHGNQLGHERVAAAMAWRLGIEGADESWAEPFPDAPPRLRSREQLAADVEWARRYFAPWLGRGIRRTPHGSGLTAKRPVLTPVPKHQS
;
A
#
# COMPACT_ATOMS: atom_id res chain seq x y z
N PRO A 1 15.39 14.06 -17.37
CA PRO A 1 15.34 12.61 -17.30
C PRO A 1 14.86 12.20 -15.92
N LEU A 2 14.10 11.11 -15.82
CA LEU A 2 13.66 10.51 -14.57
C LEU A 2 14.36 9.15 -14.45
N ASP A 3 15.05 8.94 -13.34
CA ASP A 3 15.60 7.63 -12.98
C ASP A 3 14.73 7.01 -11.88
N TYR A 4 14.43 5.73 -11.99
CA TYR A 4 13.53 5.04 -11.10
C TYR A 4 14.10 3.71 -10.62
N ALA A 5 13.97 3.43 -9.33
CA ALA A 5 14.22 2.14 -8.72
C ALA A 5 12.97 1.64 -7.98
N ASN A 6 12.79 0.34 -7.87
CA ASN A 6 11.72 -0.28 -7.09
C ASN A 6 12.27 -1.46 -6.29
N LEU A 7 12.53 -1.21 -5.03
CA LEU A 7 13.02 -2.18 -4.05
C LEU A 7 11.89 -3.01 -3.42
N GLY A 8 10.64 -2.68 -3.73
CA GLY A 8 9.47 -3.31 -3.12
C GLY A 8 9.44 -4.83 -3.36
N VAL A 9 9.38 -5.58 -2.27
CA VAL A 9 9.15 -7.02 -2.24
C VAL A 9 7.87 -7.26 -1.42
N ARG A 10 6.92 -7.99 -1.98
CA ARG A 10 5.65 -8.27 -1.30
C ARG A 10 5.85 -9.11 -0.04
N SER A 11 4.90 -9.01 0.87
CA SER A 11 4.80 -9.81 2.11
C SER A 11 5.81 -9.48 3.20
N LEU A 12 6.64 -8.47 3.04
CA LEU A 12 7.53 -8.02 4.10
C LEU A 12 6.76 -7.23 5.14
N ARG A 13 7.20 -7.35 6.39
CA ARG A 13 6.81 -6.48 7.50
C ARG A 13 7.62 -5.19 7.46
N LEU A 14 7.16 -4.20 8.19
CA LEU A 14 7.83 -2.90 8.20
C LEU A 14 9.28 -2.99 8.73
N SER A 15 9.52 -3.79 9.77
CA SER A 15 10.86 -4.07 10.29
C SER A 15 11.79 -4.73 9.27
N GLU A 16 11.25 -5.62 8.42
CA GLU A 16 12.01 -6.26 7.35
C GLU A 16 12.33 -5.26 6.22
N ILE A 17 11.37 -4.39 5.87
CA ILE A 17 11.59 -3.29 4.91
C ILE A 17 12.71 -2.38 5.42
N ARG A 18 12.65 -1.97 6.69
CA ARG A 18 13.68 -1.14 7.31
C ARG A 18 15.07 -1.77 7.27
N THR A 19 15.18 -3.04 7.60
CA THR A 19 16.48 -3.71 7.71
C THR A 19 17.06 -4.16 6.35
N THR A 20 16.23 -4.46 5.36
CA THR A 20 16.70 -5.06 4.09
C THR A 20 16.65 -4.12 2.89
N GLN A 21 15.74 -3.11 2.88
CA GLN A 21 15.50 -2.27 1.71
C GLN A 21 15.91 -0.81 1.93
N PHE A 22 15.67 -0.27 3.12
CA PHE A 22 15.83 1.15 3.40
C PHE A 22 17.26 1.67 3.13
N ALA A 23 18.28 0.99 3.67
CA ALA A 23 19.66 1.40 3.45
C ALA A 23 20.09 1.36 1.97
N ALA A 24 19.52 0.43 1.19
CA ALA A 24 19.78 0.37 -0.26
C ALA A 24 19.11 1.53 -0.99
N ALA A 25 17.88 1.91 -0.60
CA ALA A 25 17.20 3.08 -1.14
C ALA A 25 17.97 4.38 -0.87
N MET A 26 18.40 4.58 0.37
CA MET A 26 19.11 5.82 0.75
C MET A 26 20.48 5.95 0.07
N ARG A 27 21.16 4.84 -0.21
CA ARG A 27 22.42 4.87 -1.01
C ARG A 27 22.22 5.38 -2.45
N MET A 28 21.01 5.35 -2.96
CA MET A 28 20.69 5.90 -4.29
C MET A 28 20.49 7.42 -4.27
N GLN A 29 20.49 8.06 -3.10
CA GLN A 29 20.29 9.50 -2.92
C GLN A 29 19.03 10.01 -3.67
N PRO A 30 17.83 9.48 -3.34
CA PRO A 30 16.61 9.81 -4.07
C PRO A 30 16.16 11.25 -3.79
N ASP A 31 15.70 11.96 -4.83
CA ASP A 31 14.98 13.24 -4.70
C ASP A 31 13.53 12.99 -4.20
N LEU A 32 12.97 11.82 -4.53
CA LEU A 32 11.66 11.36 -4.09
C LEU A 32 11.75 9.93 -3.58
N PHE A 33 11.41 9.73 -2.32
CA PHE A 33 11.34 8.43 -1.67
C PHE A 33 9.90 8.09 -1.29
N SER A 34 9.33 7.09 -1.93
CA SER A 34 8.01 6.56 -1.55
C SER A 34 8.16 5.30 -0.72
N ILE A 35 7.46 5.25 0.40
CA ILE A 35 7.40 4.06 1.24
C ILE A 35 5.98 3.71 1.61
N PHE A 36 5.67 2.42 1.46
CA PHE A 36 4.44 1.85 1.99
C PHE A 36 4.72 0.43 2.51
N GLY A 37 4.52 0.24 3.79
CA GLY A 37 4.65 -1.03 4.52
C GLY A 37 3.66 -1.04 5.69
N GLY A 38 3.51 -2.20 6.36
CA GLY A 38 2.68 -2.33 7.57
C GLY A 38 1.41 -3.17 7.43
N PRO A 39 0.72 -3.29 6.28
CA PRO A 39 -0.44 -4.17 6.18
C PRO A 39 -0.16 -5.63 6.62
N ASN A 40 1.02 -6.15 6.34
CA ASN A 40 1.41 -7.51 6.78
C ASN A 40 1.59 -7.60 8.31
N ASP A 41 1.96 -6.50 8.95
CA ASP A 41 2.02 -6.40 10.41
C ASP A 41 0.62 -6.44 11.01
N MET A 42 -0.36 -5.75 10.38
CA MET A 42 -1.76 -5.75 10.80
C MET A 42 -2.40 -7.14 10.70
N LEU A 43 -2.00 -7.93 9.71
CA LEU A 43 -2.49 -9.30 9.49
C LEU A 43 -1.82 -10.33 10.41
N SER A 44 -0.76 -9.96 11.11
CA SER A 44 -0.07 -10.83 12.07
C SER A 44 -0.94 -11.19 13.27
N VAL A 45 -0.72 -12.38 13.85
CA VAL A 45 -1.39 -12.79 15.09
C VAL A 45 -1.06 -11.81 16.21
N THR A 46 0.22 -11.45 16.33
CA THR A 46 0.73 -10.45 17.26
C THR A 46 1.03 -9.16 16.50
N CYS A 47 0.17 -8.16 16.63
CA CYS A 47 0.40 -6.85 16.03
C CYS A 47 1.11 -5.96 17.08
N ASP A 48 2.38 -5.65 16.83
CA ASP A 48 3.19 -4.79 17.68
C ASP A 48 3.15 -3.34 17.16
N PHE A 49 2.19 -2.58 17.62
CA PHE A 49 2.05 -1.17 17.25
C PHE A 49 3.21 -0.29 17.72
N ALA A 50 3.83 -0.61 18.85
CA ALA A 50 4.98 0.14 19.34
C ALA A 50 6.21 -0.07 18.43
N GLY A 51 6.46 -1.32 18.02
CA GLY A 51 7.51 -1.65 17.05
C GLY A 51 7.25 -1.02 15.67
N ILE A 52 6.01 -1.06 15.18
CA ILE A 52 5.60 -0.43 13.91
C ILE A 52 5.86 1.08 13.95
N ARG A 53 5.46 1.76 15.03
CA ARG A 53 5.71 3.18 15.24
C ARG A 53 7.21 3.49 15.26
N ALA A 54 7.99 2.70 15.98
CA ALA A 54 9.44 2.87 16.03
C ALA A 54 10.12 2.67 14.66
N ASP A 55 9.67 1.70 13.89
CA ASP A 55 10.18 1.45 12.54
C ASP A 55 9.83 2.60 11.57
N LEU A 56 8.58 3.12 11.61
CA LEU A 56 8.18 4.29 10.81
C LEU A 56 8.98 5.53 11.21
N ALA A 57 9.09 5.80 12.52
CA ALA A 57 9.86 6.93 13.04
C ALA A 57 11.33 6.88 12.58
N ALA A 58 11.96 5.71 12.62
CA ALA A 58 13.32 5.52 12.16
C ALA A 58 13.45 5.75 10.64
N ILE A 59 12.56 5.14 9.83
CA ILE A 59 12.57 5.31 8.38
C ILE A 59 12.35 6.79 7.99
N PHE A 60 11.36 7.43 8.56
CA PHE A 60 11.02 8.83 8.24
C PHE A 60 12.11 9.80 8.73
N GLY A 61 12.64 9.56 9.93
CA GLY A 61 13.73 10.35 10.50
C GLY A 61 15.02 10.26 9.70
N ASP A 62 15.40 9.04 9.33
CA ASP A 62 16.64 8.78 8.58
C ASP A 62 16.53 9.13 7.08
N ALA A 63 15.30 9.11 6.50
CA ALA A 63 15.06 9.56 5.12
C ALA A 63 14.98 11.09 5.00
N ARG A 64 14.84 11.81 6.12
CA ARG A 64 14.67 13.26 6.11
C ARG A 64 15.93 13.96 5.59
N SER A 65 15.78 14.64 4.48
CA SER A 65 16.83 15.48 3.86
C SER A 65 16.16 16.69 3.20
N PRO A 66 16.81 17.86 3.14
CA PRO A 66 16.32 19.00 2.35
C PRO A 66 16.10 18.66 0.88
N ASP A 67 16.85 17.72 0.36
CA ASP A 67 16.87 17.34 -1.07
C ASP A 67 16.00 16.10 -1.36
N CYS A 68 15.33 15.51 -0.36
CA CYS A 68 14.50 14.31 -0.53
C CYS A 68 13.08 14.53 -0.03
N THR A 69 12.12 14.48 -0.93
CA THR A 69 10.69 14.41 -0.58
C THR A 69 10.31 12.98 -0.20
N VAL A 70 9.86 12.80 1.03
CA VAL A 70 9.35 11.50 1.49
C VAL A 70 7.84 11.47 1.40
N VAL A 71 7.27 10.41 0.82
CA VAL A 71 5.83 10.26 0.65
C VAL A 71 5.35 8.88 1.07
N THR A 72 4.19 8.85 1.70
CA THR A 72 3.48 7.62 2.09
C THR A 72 1.98 7.78 1.91
N PHE A 73 1.20 6.76 2.23
CA PHE A 73 -0.26 6.84 2.18
C PHE A 73 -0.92 5.98 3.26
N THR A 74 -2.17 6.32 3.61
CA THR A 74 -3.01 5.52 4.49
C THR A 74 -3.75 4.43 3.71
N MET A 75 -4.18 3.39 4.41
CA MET A 75 -4.99 2.32 3.84
C MET A 75 -6.48 2.67 3.86
N PRO A 76 -7.25 2.27 2.83
CA PRO A 76 -8.70 2.31 2.91
C PRO A 76 -9.23 1.36 3.98
N ASP A 77 -10.50 1.54 4.38
CA ASP A 77 -11.16 0.63 5.31
C ASP A 77 -11.31 -0.77 4.67
N PRO A 78 -10.65 -1.80 5.19
CA PRO A 78 -10.66 -3.12 4.59
C PRO A 78 -12.03 -3.82 4.69
N SER A 79 -12.94 -3.32 5.54
CA SER A 79 -14.25 -3.95 5.77
C SER A 79 -15.20 -3.81 4.59
N SER A 80 -14.96 -2.85 3.70
CA SER A 80 -15.73 -2.65 2.47
C SER A 80 -15.22 -3.49 1.29
N ILE A 81 -13.98 -3.99 1.36
CA ILE A 81 -13.30 -4.64 0.24
C ILE A 81 -13.48 -6.17 0.27
N ASN A 82 -13.41 -6.76 1.46
CA ASN A 82 -13.59 -8.20 1.59
C ASN A 82 -14.28 -8.59 2.91
N PRO A 83 -14.94 -9.77 2.97
CA PRO A 83 -15.73 -10.19 4.14
C PRO A 83 -14.93 -10.30 5.45
N PHE A 84 -13.64 -10.60 5.36
CA PHE A 84 -12.77 -10.75 6.52
C PHE A 84 -12.11 -9.44 6.96
N GLY A 85 -12.20 -8.39 6.16
CA GLY A 85 -11.61 -7.08 6.43
C GLY A 85 -12.10 -6.48 7.76
N ARG A 86 -13.35 -6.76 8.15
CA ARG A 86 -13.92 -6.31 9.44
C ARG A 86 -13.08 -6.72 10.65
N ARG A 87 -12.44 -7.90 10.60
CA ARG A 87 -11.59 -8.40 11.69
C ARG A 87 -10.35 -7.52 11.90
N PHE A 88 -9.86 -6.93 10.83
CA PHE A 88 -8.62 -6.13 10.84
C PHE A 88 -8.88 -4.62 10.83
N ARG A 89 -10.14 -4.20 10.70
CA ARG A 89 -10.53 -2.80 10.58
C ARG A 89 -9.91 -1.91 11.65
N ASN A 90 -10.10 -2.24 12.92
CA ASN A 90 -9.60 -1.40 14.01
C ASN A 90 -8.06 -1.33 14.03
N ARG A 91 -7.38 -2.42 13.69
CA ARG A 91 -5.91 -2.40 13.56
C ARG A 91 -5.47 -1.50 12.41
N MET A 92 -6.15 -1.58 11.28
CA MET A 92 -5.82 -0.77 10.10
C MET A 92 -6.06 0.72 10.36
N LEU A 93 -7.18 1.07 11.00
CA LEU A 93 -7.48 2.46 11.36
C LEU A 93 -6.42 3.01 12.34
N HIS A 94 -6.08 2.25 13.36
CA HIS A 94 -5.02 2.65 14.31
C HIS A 94 -3.64 2.77 13.63
N PHE A 95 -3.34 1.90 12.67
CA PHE A 95 -2.14 2.02 11.85
C PHE A 95 -2.13 3.31 11.01
N ASN A 96 -3.27 3.67 10.41
CA ASN A 96 -3.41 4.93 9.69
C ASN A 96 -3.16 6.15 10.60
N ASP A 97 -3.61 6.10 11.86
CA ASP A 97 -3.33 7.17 12.84
C ASP A 97 -1.83 7.26 13.13
N ILE A 98 -1.16 6.13 13.29
CA ILE A 98 0.32 6.10 13.45
C ILE A 98 1.01 6.70 12.22
N ILE A 99 0.57 6.37 11.00
CA ILE A 99 1.12 6.98 9.78
C ILE A 99 0.98 8.49 9.82
N ARG A 100 -0.20 9.04 10.15
CA ARG A 100 -0.44 10.49 10.20
C ARG A 100 0.45 11.16 11.23
N GLU A 101 0.48 10.63 12.47
CA GLU A 101 1.25 11.19 13.58
C GLU A 101 2.74 11.23 13.28
N GLU A 102 3.31 10.12 12.81
CA GLU A 102 4.74 10.07 12.49
C GLU A 102 5.06 10.89 11.21
N SER A 103 4.16 10.92 10.24
CA SER A 103 4.36 11.75 9.05
C SER A 103 4.35 13.24 9.38
N GLU A 104 3.45 13.70 10.22
CA GLU A 104 3.42 15.09 10.71
C GLU A 104 4.72 15.42 11.45
N ARG A 105 5.16 14.53 12.33
CA ARG A 105 6.38 14.71 13.13
C ARG A 105 7.63 14.88 12.28
N TYR A 106 7.74 14.15 11.18
CA TYR A 106 8.95 14.13 10.34
C TYR A 106 8.80 14.91 9.02
N GLY A 107 7.66 15.55 8.76
CA GLY A 107 7.41 16.31 7.54
C GLY A 107 7.24 15.44 6.29
N VAL A 108 6.70 14.23 6.45
CA VAL A 108 6.42 13.29 5.36
C VAL A 108 5.09 13.64 4.70
N LEU A 109 5.02 13.64 3.39
CA LEU A 109 3.77 13.85 2.67
C LEU A 109 2.89 12.59 2.75
N VAL A 110 1.65 12.76 3.20
CA VAL A 110 0.68 11.66 3.27
C VAL A 110 -0.40 11.85 2.21
N MET A 111 -0.63 10.82 1.41
CA MET A 111 -1.87 10.66 0.66
C MET A 111 -2.88 9.90 1.53
N ASP A 112 -3.87 10.60 2.07
CA ASP A 112 -4.79 10.03 3.06
C ASP A 112 -5.97 9.32 2.41
N PHE A 113 -5.72 8.17 1.81
CA PHE A 113 -6.71 7.37 1.09
C PHE A 113 -7.91 6.94 1.95
N GLN A 114 -7.77 6.90 3.28
CA GLN A 114 -8.88 6.55 4.16
C GLN A 114 -10.09 7.49 3.98
N HIS A 115 -9.85 8.75 3.62
CA HIS A 115 -10.89 9.76 3.45
C HIS A 115 -11.54 9.78 2.06
N TYR A 116 -11.07 8.95 1.13
CA TYR A 116 -11.56 8.93 -0.25
C TYR A 116 -12.37 7.66 -0.55
N PRO A 117 -13.71 7.75 -0.64
CA PRO A 117 -14.56 6.57 -0.85
C PRO A 117 -14.24 5.80 -2.13
N ILE A 118 -13.76 6.48 -3.18
CA ILE A 118 -13.42 5.85 -4.47
C ILE A 118 -12.39 4.73 -4.31
N ILE A 119 -11.43 4.86 -3.38
CA ILE A 119 -10.39 3.86 -3.16
C ILE A 119 -10.95 2.55 -2.57
N GLN A 120 -12.19 2.57 -2.10
CA GLN A 120 -12.90 1.39 -1.60
C GLN A 120 -13.75 0.71 -2.68
N ASP A 121 -13.78 1.24 -3.91
CA ASP A 121 -14.57 0.65 -4.99
C ASP A 121 -14.01 -0.71 -5.39
N PRO A 122 -14.82 -1.80 -5.39
CA PRO A 122 -14.34 -3.14 -5.69
C PRO A 122 -13.73 -3.30 -7.09
N ARG A 123 -14.06 -2.41 -8.03
CA ARG A 123 -13.49 -2.39 -9.39
C ARG A 123 -12.01 -2.02 -9.44
N LEU A 124 -11.46 -1.45 -8.37
CA LEU A 124 -10.04 -1.10 -8.25
C LEU A 124 -9.17 -2.27 -7.77
N PHE A 125 -9.78 -3.38 -7.40
CA PHE A 125 -9.07 -4.52 -6.82
C PHE A 125 -9.00 -5.72 -7.78
N SER A 126 -7.95 -6.50 -7.62
CA SER A 126 -7.80 -7.79 -8.29
C SER A 126 -8.79 -8.83 -7.73
N GLU A 127 -8.87 -10.00 -8.35
CA GLU A 127 -9.74 -11.10 -7.91
C GLU A 127 -9.51 -11.53 -6.45
N ASP A 128 -8.33 -11.30 -5.91
CA ASP A 128 -8.00 -11.59 -4.51
C ASP A 128 -8.61 -10.60 -3.51
N ARG A 129 -9.25 -9.53 -3.98
CA ARG A 129 -9.90 -8.48 -3.19
C ARG A 129 -8.98 -7.86 -2.15
N LEU A 130 -7.70 -7.80 -2.44
CA LEU A 130 -6.67 -7.25 -1.56
C LEU A 130 -5.72 -6.32 -2.30
N HIS A 131 -5.21 -6.76 -3.43
CA HIS A 131 -4.26 -5.98 -4.23
C HIS A 131 -5.00 -5.16 -5.30
N GLY A 132 -4.50 -3.96 -5.57
CA GLY A 132 -4.98 -3.14 -6.67
C GLY A 132 -4.77 -3.86 -8.01
N ASN A 133 -5.75 -3.76 -8.91
CA ASN A 133 -5.59 -4.10 -10.30
C ASN A 133 -4.96 -2.93 -11.09
N GLN A 134 -4.86 -3.02 -12.41
CA GLN A 134 -4.29 -1.95 -13.23
C GLN A 134 -5.00 -0.61 -12.97
N LEU A 135 -6.34 -0.58 -12.99
CA LEU A 135 -7.13 0.63 -12.75
C LEU A 135 -6.90 1.20 -11.34
N GLY A 136 -6.78 0.33 -10.33
CA GLY A 136 -6.43 0.71 -8.97
C GLY A 136 -5.04 1.35 -8.90
N HIS A 137 -4.05 0.79 -9.57
CA HIS A 137 -2.72 1.37 -9.65
C HIS A 137 -2.69 2.71 -10.38
N GLU A 138 -3.45 2.87 -11.47
CA GLU A 138 -3.59 4.13 -12.19
C GLU A 138 -4.20 5.22 -11.31
N ARG A 139 -5.27 4.90 -10.56
CA ARG A 139 -5.89 5.83 -9.59
C ARG A 139 -4.93 6.24 -8.48
N VAL A 140 -4.19 5.29 -7.91
CA VAL A 140 -3.19 5.58 -6.87
C VAL A 140 -2.07 6.45 -7.44
N ALA A 141 -1.59 6.18 -8.65
CA ALA A 141 -0.57 6.99 -9.29
C ALA A 141 -1.03 8.43 -9.54
N ALA A 142 -2.26 8.64 -10.04
CA ALA A 142 -2.84 9.95 -10.23
C ALA A 142 -3.02 10.72 -8.90
N ALA A 143 -3.50 10.03 -7.85
CA ALA A 143 -3.61 10.59 -6.51
C ALA A 143 -2.26 11.03 -5.94
N MET A 144 -1.22 10.23 -6.14
CA MET A 144 0.13 10.55 -5.69
C MET A 144 0.71 11.73 -6.48
N ALA A 145 0.49 11.79 -7.80
CA ALA A 145 0.91 12.91 -8.63
C ALA A 145 0.24 14.22 -8.17
N TRP A 146 -1.07 14.20 -7.93
CA TRP A 146 -1.80 15.34 -7.38
C TRP A 146 -1.27 15.75 -6.01
N ARG A 147 -1.05 14.79 -5.10
CA ARG A 147 -0.53 15.06 -3.76
C ARG A 147 0.88 15.66 -3.77
N LEU A 148 1.68 15.29 -4.75
CA LEU A 148 3.04 15.83 -4.97
C LEU A 148 3.04 17.17 -5.69
N GLY A 149 1.89 17.67 -6.16
CA GLY A 149 1.79 18.93 -6.90
C GLY A 149 2.41 18.85 -8.30
N ILE A 150 2.38 17.68 -8.93
CA ILE A 150 2.88 17.51 -10.30
C ILE A 150 2.01 18.32 -11.26
N GLU A 151 2.64 19.10 -12.13
CA GLU A 151 1.94 19.91 -13.12
C GLU A 151 0.98 19.08 -13.98
N GLY A 152 -0.26 19.56 -14.12
CA GLY A 152 -1.33 18.86 -14.84
C GLY A 152 -2.04 17.76 -14.06
N ALA A 153 -1.60 17.44 -12.86
CA ALA A 153 -2.33 16.53 -11.96
C ALA A 153 -3.42 17.29 -11.21
N ASP A 154 -4.61 16.74 -11.18
CA ASP A 154 -5.79 17.30 -10.51
C ASP A 154 -6.48 16.27 -9.62
N GLU A 155 -7.60 16.63 -9.01
CA GLU A 155 -8.35 15.78 -8.08
C GLU A 155 -9.37 14.85 -8.79
N SER A 156 -9.38 14.77 -10.12
CA SER A 156 -10.30 13.92 -10.89
C SER A 156 -10.13 12.42 -10.59
N TRP A 157 -8.97 12.02 -10.11
CA TRP A 157 -8.73 10.66 -9.60
C TRP A 157 -9.69 10.27 -8.48
N ALA A 158 -10.23 11.24 -7.71
CA ALA A 158 -11.16 11.00 -6.61
C ALA A 158 -12.61 10.89 -7.06
N GLU A 159 -12.93 11.21 -8.31
CA GLU A 159 -14.28 11.12 -8.83
C GLU A 159 -14.81 9.68 -8.80
N PRO A 160 -16.06 9.50 -8.32
CA PRO A 160 -16.70 8.20 -8.35
C PRO A 160 -16.92 7.74 -9.80
N PHE A 161 -16.96 6.45 -10.02
CA PHE A 161 -17.39 5.94 -11.32
C PHE A 161 -18.86 6.31 -11.56
N PRO A 162 -19.25 6.61 -12.82
CA PRO A 162 -20.61 7.04 -13.16
C PRO A 162 -21.66 5.99 -12.82
N ASP A 163 -21.30 4.71 -12.90
CA ASP A 163 -22.20 3.61 -12.63
C ASP A 163 -21.88 2.96 -11.27
N ALA A 164 -22.93 2.50 -10.58
CA ALA A 164 -22.74 1.70 -9.39
C ALA A 164 -22.07 0.35 -9.74
N PRO A 165 -21.21 -0.19 -8.86
CA PRO A 165 -20.63 -1.50 -9.10
C PRO A 165 -21.74 -2.56 -9.24
N PRO A 166 -21.55 -3.60 -10.08
CA PRO A 166 -22.53 -4.65 -10.27
C PRO A 166 -22.91 -5.29 -8.93
N ARG A 167 -24.20 -5.31 -8.62
CA ARG A 167 -24.71 -5.97 -7.41
C ARG A 167 -25.15 -7.38 -7.77
N LEU A 168 -24.45 -8.35 -7.22
CA LEU A 168 -24.89 -9.75 -7.29
C LEU A 168 -26.10 -9.97 -6.38
N ARG A 169 -26.97 -10.92 -6.76
CA ARG A 169 -28.02 -11.40 -5.86
C ARG A 169 -27.38 -12.06 -4.64
N SER A 170 -28.06 -12.06 -3.50
CA SER A 170 -27.50 -12.55 -2.23
C SER A 170 -26.93 -13.98 -2.31
N ARG A 171 -27.54 -14.86 -3.11
CA ARG A 171 -27.03 -16.22 -3.32
C ARG A 171 -25.77 -16.25 -4.20
N GLU A 172 -25.73 -15.43 -5.26
CA GLU A 172 -24.57 -15.28 -6.13
C GLU A 172 -23.40 -14.65 -5.38
N GLN A 173 -23.69 -13.65 -4.54
CA GLN A 173 -22.68 -13.04 -3.67
C GLN A 173 -22.10 -14.04 -2.69
N LEU A 174 -22.95 -14.85 -2.04
CA LEU A 174 -22.47 -15.88 -1.13
C LEU A 174 -21.61 -16.93 -1.84
N ALA A 175 -22.02 -17.38 -3.03
CA ALA A 175 -21.23 -18.32 -3.83
C ALA A 175 -19.87 -17.73 -4.23
N ALA A 176 -19.84 -16.46 -4.66
CA ALA A 176 -18.62 -15.73 -4.97
C ALA A 176 -17.69 -15.57 -3.75
N ASP A 177 -18.25 -15.32 -2.57
CA ASP A 177 -17.49 -15.17 -1.33
C ASP A 177 -16.91 -16.51 -0.86
N VAL A 178 -17.64 -17.61 -1.02
CA VAL A 178 -17.15 -18.98 -0.73
C VAL A 178 -16.02 -19.35 -1.69
N GLU A 179 -16.19 -19.13 -2.99
CA GLU A 179 -15.14 -19.43 -3.97
C GLU A 179 -13.90 -18.57 -3.75
N TRP A 180 -14.07 -17.27 -3.47
CA TRP A 180 -12.98 -16.36 -3.09
C TRP A 180 -12.25 -16.88 -1.83
N ALA A 181 -12.99 -17.27 -0.79
CA ALA A 181 -12.41 -17.78 0.44
C ALA A 181 -11.61 -19.08 0.20
N ARG A 182 -12.11 -19.98 -0.65
CA ARG A 182 -11.42 -21.21 -1.02
C ARG A 182 -10.14 -20.94 -1.80
N ARG A 183 -10.19 -20.04 -2.78
CA ARG A 183 -9.10 -19.78 -3.73
C ARG A 183 -7.98 -18.92 -3.14
N TYR A 184 -8.32 -17.93 -2.30
CA TYR A 184 -7.37 -16.92 -1.82
C TYR A 184 -7.16 -16.97 -0.30
N PHE A 185 -8.24 -16.98 0.48
CA PHE A 185 -8.15 -16.85 1.94
C PHE A 185 -7.63 -18.13 2.62
N ALA A 186 -8.17 -19.29 2.27
CA ALA A 186 -7.76 -20.56 2.90
C ALA A 186 -6.28 -20.93 2.63
N PRO A 187 -5.74 -20.77 1.40
CA PRO A 187 -4.31 -20.94 1.15
C PRO A 187 -3.45 -19.92 1.90
N TRP A 188 -3.90 -18.66 2.02
CA TRP A 188 -3.21 -17.66 2.78
C TRP A 188 -3.13 -18.01 4.26
N LEU A 189 -4.25 -18.42 4.87
CA LEU A 189 -4.30 -18.86 6.26
C LEU A 189 -3.40 -20.08 6.50
N GLY A 190 -3.42 -21.07 5.59
CA GLY A 190 -2.58 -22.26 5.64
C GLY A 190 -1.08 -21.94 5.62
N ARG A 191 -0.65 -20.95 4.84
CA ARG A 191 0.74 -20.47 4.83
C ARG A 191 1.12 -19.79 6.15
N GLY A 192 0.22 -18.96 6.70
CA GLY A 192 0.41 -18.32 8.00
C GLY A 192 0.61 -19.34 9.14
N ILE A 193 -0.19 -20.41 9.16
CA ILE A 193 -0.08 -21.50 10.13
C ILE A 193 1.26 -22.25 10.00
N ARG A 194 1.71 -22.49 8.76
CA ARG A 194 2.97 -23.20 8.48
C ARG A 194 4.21 -22.34 8.67
N ARG A 195 4.06 -21.07 9.06
CA ARG A 195 5.16 -20.09 9.21
C ARG A 195 6.10 -20.02 7.99
N THR A 196 5.59 -20.30 6.80
CA THR A 196 6.38 -20.22 5.57
C THR A 196 6.62 -18.73 5.26
N PRO A 197 7.87 -18.28 5.13
CA PRO A 197 8.15 -16.87 4.79
C PRO A 197 7.50 -16.52 3.46
N HIS A 198 6.63 -15.52 3.44
CA HIS A 198 5.84 -15.16 2.27
C HIS A 198 6.68 -14.51 1.15
N GLY A 199 7.90 -14.11 1.43
CA GLY A 199 8.80 -13.42 0.49
C GLY A 199 10.07 -14.19 0.12
N SER A 200 10.27 -15.42 0.61
CA SER A 200 11.49 -16.17 0.31
C SER A 200 11.63 -16.46 -1.19
N GLY A 201 12.73 -16.01 -1.78
CA GLY A 201 13.03 -16.17 -3.21
C GLY A 201 12.50 -15.04 -4.11
N LEU A 202 11.80 -14.04 -3.57
CA LEU A 202 11.39 -12.86 -4.34
C LEU A 202 12.49 -11.80 -4.30
N THR A 203 12.79 -11.23 -5.46
CA THR A 203 13.74 -10.13 -5.62
C THR A 203 13.01 -8.85 -6.02
N ALA A 204 13.63 -7.72 -5.74
CA ALA A 204 13.15 -6.41 -6.17
C ALA A 204 13.04 -6.34 -7.71
N LYS A 205 11.99 -5.70 -8.22
CA LYS A 205 11.75 -5.59 -9.68
C LYS A 205 12.77 -4.69 -10.39
N ARG A 206 13.23 -3.65 -9.71
CA ARG A 206 14.23 -2.68 -10.22
C ARG A 206 15.16 -2.28 -9.08
N PRO A 207 16.14 -3.13 -8.74
CA PRO A 207 16.99 -2.93 -7.55
C PRO A 207 17.99 -1.78 -7.67
N VAL A 208 18.13 -1.18 -8.85
CA VAL A 208 19.01 -0.05 -9.15
C VAL A 208 18.25 1.03 -9.92
N LEU A 209 18.72 2.27 -9.84
CA LEU A 209 18.20 3.37 -10.65
C LEU A 209 18.38 3.07 -12.14
N THR A 210 17.29 3.20 -12.87
CA THR A 210 17.26 3.03 -14.34
C THR A 210 16.45 4.13 -14.97
N PRO A 211 16.85 4.69 -16.11
CA PRO A 211 16.09 5.71 -16.82
C PRO A 211 14.67 5.23 -17.15
N VAL A 212 13.70 6.11 -16.95
CA VAL A 212 12.33 5.89 -17.40
C VAL A 212 12.19 6.45 -18.81
N PRO A 213 11.78 5.64 -19.79
CA PRO A 213 11.54 6.14 -21.15
C PRO A 213 10.49 7.26 -21.11
N LYS A 214 10.74 8.36 -21.81
CA LYS A 214 9.69 9.35 -22.05
C LYS A 214 8.59 8.68 -22.86
N HIS A 215 7.37 8.67 -22.38
CA HIS A 215 6.25 8.33 -23.24
C HIS A 215 6.27 9.32 -24.41
N GLN A 216 6.35 8.79 -25.63
CA GLN A 216 6.06 9.58 -26.81
C GLN A 216 4.54 9.78 -26.79
N SER A 217 4.14 11.02 -26.51
CA SER A 217 2.74 11.49 -26.61
C SER A 217 2.29 11.46 -28.06
#